data_527e40e6517108787af0f81f93a48f71
#
_entry.id   527e40e6517108787af0f81f93a48f71
#
_cell.length_a   1.000
_cell.length_b   1.000
_cell.length_c   1.000
_cell.angle_alpha   90.00
_cell.angle_beta   90.00
_cell.angle_gamma   90.00
#
_symmetry.space_group_name_H-M   'P 1'
#
loop_
_entity.id
_entity.type
_entity.pdbx_description
1 polymer ?
#
loop_
_entity_poly.entity_id
_entity_poly.type
_entity_poly.pdbx_seq_one_letter_code
_entity_poly.pdbx_strand_id
1 'polypeptide(L)'
;MRTKTIGLIAHTEKAGVAELTRAVVREFEQRSVEVLIENEIAELADEKAAGSPEEIFRRAELIVVLGGDGTILNVVAHAGENLKPIFGINVGF
;
A
#
# COMPACT_ATOMS: atom_id res chain seq x y z
N MET A 1 19.17 -0.10 8.71
CA MET A 1 18.99 -0.05 7.25
C MET A 1 17.84 0.88 6.89
N ARG A 2 18.03 1.72 5.88
CA ARG A 2 17.01 2.67 5.48
C ARG A 2 16.11 2.05 4.41
N THR A 3 14.78 2.09 4.65
CA THR A 3 13.81 1.66 3.66
C THR A 3 13.78 2.66 2.51
N LYS A 4 13.87 2.18 1.28
CA LYS A 4 13.88 3.02 0.08
C LYS A 4 12.58 2.95 -0.70
N THR A 5 11.87 1.81 -0.63
CA THR A 5 10.70 1.55 -1.46
C THR A 5 9.64 0.85 -0.62
N ILE A 6 8.47 1.44 -0.54
CA ILE A 6 7.32 0.78 0.09
C ILE A 6 6.24 0.52 -0.93
N GLY A 7 5.43 -0.50 -0.67
CA GLY A 7 4.23 -0.78 -1.43
C GLY A 7 3.02 -0.32 -0.66
N LEU A 8 2.03 0.22 -1.33
CA LEU A 8 0.80 0.70 -0.71
C LEU A 8 -0.40 0.00 -1.33
N ILE A 9 -1.14 -0.71 -0.49
CA ILE A 9 -2.34 -1.44 -0.88
C ILE A 9 -3.44 -1.04 0.10
N ALA A 10 -4.66 -0.81 -0.40
CA ALA A 10 -5.72 -0.32 0.44
C ALA A 10 -7.06 -0.95 0.07
N HIS A 11 -7.99 -0.91 1.04
CA HIS A 11 -9.37 -1.32 0.83
C HIS A 11 -10.10 -0.16 0.17
N THR A 12 -10.37 -0.26 -1.13
CA THR A 12 -10.88 0.85 -1.93
C THR A 12 -12.31 1.26 -1.57
N GLU A 13 -13.05 0.42 -0.87
CA GLU A 13 -14.44 0.72 -0.51
C GLU A 13 -14.59 1.48 0.81
N LYS A 14 -13.50 1.72 1.53
CA LYS A 14 -13.57 2.46 2.79
C LYS A 14 -13.60 3.96 2.54
N ALA A 15 -14.50 4.64 3.27
CA ALA A 15 -14.60 6.10 3.16
C ALA A 15 -13.29 6.75 3.60
N GLY A 16 -12.88 7.78 2.90
CA GLY A 16 -11.68 8.54 3.25
C GLY A 16 -10.36 7.89 2.87
N VAL A 17 -10.39 6.69 2.28
CA VAL A 17 -9.15 5.98 1.96
C VAL A 17 -8.33 6.70 0.87
N ALA A 18 -9.00 7.37 -0.07
CA ALA A 18 -8.30 8.10 -1.12
C ALA A 18 -7.48 9.26 -0.53
N GLU A 19 -8.09 10.03 0.37
CA GLU A 19 -7.40 11.14 1.03
C GLU A 19 -6.26 10.64 1.91
N LEU A 20 -6.49 9.56 2.65
CA LEU A 20 -5.46 8.97 3.49
C LEU A 20 -4.30 8.45 2.63
N THR A 21 -4.60 7.83 1.51
CA THR A 21 -3.57 7.36 0.57
C THR A 21 -2.68 8.52 0.13
N ARG A 22 -3.28 9.63 -0.28
CA ARG A 22 -2.51 10.81 -0.71
C ARG A 22 -1.65 11.36 0.43
N ALA A 23 -2.18 11.39 1.64
CA ALA A 23 -1.44 11.87 2.80
C ALA A 23 -0.23 10.96 3.10
N VAL A 24 -0.45 9.65 3.05
CA VAL A 24 0.63 8.67 3.29
C VAL A 24 1.72 8.81 2.23
N VAL A 25 1.33 8.93 0.96
CA VAL A 25 2.28 9.10 -0.14
C VAL A 25 3.15 10.33 0.10
N ARG A 26 2.55 11.48 0.45
CA ARG A 26 3.31 12.70 0.69
C ARG A 26 4.30 12.55 1.84
N GLU A 27 3.86 11.91 2.92
CA GLU A 27 4.74 11.71 4.08
C GLU A 27 5.98 10.92 3.72
N PHE A 28 5.81 9.84 2.97
CA PHE A 28 6.95 9.02 2.57
C PHE A 28 7.84 9.74 1.54
N GLU A 29 7.23 10.46 0.60
CA GLU A 29 7.99 11.19 -0.41
C GLU A 29 8.85 12.27 0.22
N GLN A 30 8.35 12.94 1.25
CA GLN A 30 9.12 13.94 2.00
C GLN A 30 10.36 13.32 2.67
N ARG A 31 10.33 12.02 2.89
CA ARG A 31 11.46 11.29 3.49
C ARG A 31 12.30 10.55 2.45
N SER A 32 12.11 10.88 1.19
CA SER A 32 12.83 10.27 0.07
C SER A 32 12.59 8.76 -0.05
N VAL A 33 11.38 8.32 0.31
CA VAL A 33 10.96 6.94 0.15
C VAL A 33 10.02 6.85 -1.05
N GLU A 34 10.33 5.97 -1.99
CA GLU A 34 9.47 5.74 -3.14
C GLU A 34 8.25 4.92 -2.72
N VAL A 35 7.06 5.35 -3.17
CA VAL A 35 5.82 4.63 -2.87
C VAL A 35 5.29 3.98 -4.14
N LEU A 36 5.19 2.66 -4.11
CA LEU A 36 4.61 1.89 -5.21
C LEU A 36 3.14 1.65 -4.89
N ILE A 37 2.25 2.31 -5.61
CA ILE A 37 0.83 2.30 -5.30
C ILE A 37 0.13 1.26 -6.17
N GLU A 38 -0.61 0.36 -5.53
CA GLU A 38 -1.34 -0.68 -6.22
C GLU A 38 -2.41 -0.07 -7.15
N ASN A 39 -2.69 -0.74 -8.27
CA ASN A 39 -3.48 -0.18 -9.37
C ASN A 39 -4.84 0.39 -8.93
N GLU A 40 -5.62 -0.37 -8.17
CA GLU A 40 -6.97 0.07 -7.81
C GLU A 40 -6.96 1.30 -6.92
N ILE A 41 -6.10 1.31 -5.92
CA ILE A 41 -6.03 2.45 -5.02
C ILE A 41 -5.40 3.66 -5.70
N ALA A 42 -4.48 3.45 -6.62
CA ALA A 42 -3.88 4.54 -7.40
C ALA A 42 -4.95 5.24 -8.23
N GLU A 43 -5.82 4.46 -8.89
CA GLU A 43 -6.91 5.03 -9.67
C GLU A 43 -7.85 5.85 -8.78
N LEU A 44 -8.26 5.30 -7.65
CA LEU A 44 -9.16 5.97 -6.72
C LEU A 44 -8.56 7.26 -6.17
N ALA A 45 -7.27 7.27 -5.87
CA ALA A 45 -6.59 8.41 -5.28
C ALA A 45 -6.02 9.38 -6.31
N ASP A 46 -6.20 9.10 -7.59
CA ASP A 46 -5.64 9.91 -8.69
C ASP A 46 -4.12 10.01 -8.57
N GLU A 47 -3.48 8.86 -8.38
CA GLU A 47 -2.03 8.73 -8.27
C GLU A 47 -1.52 7.79 -9.36
N LYS A 48 -0.21 7.79 -9.56
CA LYS A 48 0.39 6.93 -10.57
C LYS A 48 0.45 5.48 -10.07
N ALA A 49 -0.16 4.58 -10.83
CA ALA A 49 -0.17 3.16 -10.49
C ALA A 49 1.19 2.51 -10.72
N ALA A 50 1.56 1.58 -9.86
CA ALA A 50 2.83 0.85 -9.96
C ALA A 50 2.65 -0.62 -10.34
N GLY A 51 1.45 -1.18 -10.20
CA GLY A 51 1.20 -2.55 -10.61
C GLY A 51 0.14 -3.26 -9.77
N SER A 52 0.03 -4.56 -10.00
CA SER A 52 -0.87 -5.44 -9.25
C SER A 52 -0.32 -5.70 -7.85
N PRO A 53 -1.14 -6.25 -6.94
CA PRO A 53 -0.62 -6.63 -5.62
C PRO A 53 0.61 -7.53 -5.69
N GLU A 54 0.63 -8.48 -6.61
CA GLU A 54 1.78 -9.38 -6.78
C GLU A 54 3.04 -8.63 -7.18
N GLU A 55 2.91 -7.68 -8.08
CA GLU A 55 4.05 -6.86 -8.50
C GLU A 55 4.54 -5.96 -7.37
N ILE A 56 3.61 -5.41 -6.58
CA ILE A 56 3.95 -4.59 -5.43
C ILE A 56 4.77 -5.40 -4.42
N PHE A 57 4.33 -6.63 -4.10
CA PHE A 57 5.06 -7.48 -3.18
C PHE A 57 6.47 -7.80 -3.68
N ARG A 58 6.61 -7.99 -5.00
CA ARG A 58 7.92 -8.34 -5.56
C ARG A 58 8.91 -7.18 -5.49
N ARG A 59 8.43 -5.96 -5.68
CA ARG A 59 9.29 -4.79 -5.83
C ARG A 59 9.53 -4.01 -4.55
N ALA A 60 8.60 -4.04 -3.61
CA ALA A 60 8.68 -3.24 -2.40
C ALA A 60 9.50 -3.94 -1.31
N GLU A 61 10.12 -3.16 -0.43
CA GLU A 61 10.83 -3.70 0.73
C GLU A 61 9.88 -3.91 1.91
N LEU A 62 8.81 -3.12 1.97
CA LEU A 62 7.83 -3.12 3.03
C LEU A 62 6.48 -2.82 2.43
N ILE A 63 5.44 -3.47 2.93
CA ILE A 63 4.08 -3.24 2.43
C ILE A 63 3.27 -2.50 3.50
N VAL A 64 2.64 -1.42 3.12
CA VAL A 64 1.69 -0.70 3.97
C VAL A 64 0.29 -1.00 3.47
N VAL A 65 -0.57 -1.48 4.36
CA VAL A 65 -1.95 -1.85 4.02
C VAL A 65 -2.89 -0.91 4.77
N LEU A 66 -3.76 -0.22 4.04
CA LEU A 66 -4.79 0.63 4.62
C LEU A 66 -6.10 -0.14 4.62
N GLY A 67 -6.56 -0.55 5.79
CA GLY A 67 -7.80 -1.33 5.88
C GLY A 67 -7.94 -1.96 7.26
N GLY A 68 -8.59 -3.11 7.30
CA GLY A 68 -8.77 -3.89 8.52
C GLY A 68 -8.12 -5.25 8.40
N ASP A 69 -8.42 -6.12 9.35
CA ASP A 69 -7.83 -7.45 9.42
C ASP A 69 -8.11 -8.28 8.16
N GLY A 70 -9.34 -8.19 7.64
CA GLY A 70 -9.70 -8.92 6.43
C GLY A 70 -8.89 -8.46 5.23
N THR A 71 -8.61 -7.16 5.15
CA THR A 71 -7.81 -6.59 4.08
C THR A 71 -6.37 -7.14 4.15
N ILE A 72 -5.80 -7.18 5.34
CA ILE A 72 -4.45 -7.69 5.54
C ILE A 72 -4.35 -9.16 5.11
N LEU A 73 -5.32 -9.97 5.53
CA LEU A 73 -5.33 -11.39 5.15
C LEU A 73 -5.43 -11.59 3.64
N ASN A 74 -6.28 -10.79 3.00
CA ASN A 74 -6.44 -10.85 1.54
C ASN A 74 -5.15 -10.45 0.83
N VAL A 75 -4.48 -9.41 1.33
CA VAL A 75 -3.23 -8.93 0.75
C VAL A 75 -2.13 -9.98 0.89
N VAL A 76 -2.02 -10.61 2.06
CA VAL A 76 -1.01 -11.66 2.29
C VAL A 76 -1.18 -12.82 1.30
N ALA A 77 -2.43 -13.13 0.93
CA ALA A 77 -2.69 -14.20 -0.02
C ALA A 77 -2.08 -13.93 -1.40
N HIS A 78 -1.83 -12.68 -1.75
CA HIS A 78 -1.22 -12.32 -3.03
C HIS A 78 0.31 -12.33 -2.99
N ALA A 79 0.91 -12.50 -1.81
CA ALA A 79 2.37 -12.43 -1.66
C ALA A 79 3.09 -13.62 -2.29
N GLY A 80 2.51 -14.82 -2.20
CA GLY A 80 3.18 -16.01 -2.67
C GLY A 80 4.52 -16.20 -1.97
N GLU A 81 5.58 -16.29 -2.75
CA GLU A 81 6.94 -16.44 -2.23
C GLU A 81 7.60 -15.08 -1.91
N ASN A 82 6.93 -13.98 -2.21
CA ASN A 82 7.50 -12.64 -2.06
C ASN A 82 7.02 -11.96 -0.79
N LEU A 83 6.79 -12.72 0.28
CA LEU A 83 6.30 -12.16 1.54
C LEU A 83 7.29 -11.15 2.08
N LYS A 84 6.78 -9.97 2.40
CA LYS A 84 7.55 -8.86 2.95
C LYS A 84 6.93 -8.44 4.27
N PRO A 85 7.66 -7.69 5.11
CA PRO A 85 7.03 -7.10 6.29
C PRO A 85 5.82 -6.28 5.91
N ILE A 86 4.73 -6.43 6.66
CA ILE A 86 3.47 -5.75 6.40
C ILE A 86 3.13 -4.88 7.59
N PHE A 87 2.83 -3.61 7.32
CA PHE A 87 2.40 -2.66 8.32
C PHE A 87 0.95 -2.28 8.04
N GLY A 88 0.04 -2.70 8.90
CA GLY A 88 -1.37 -2.41 8.73
C GLY A 88 -1.79 -1.13 9.41
N ILE A 89 -2.52 -0.29 8.70
CA ILE A 89 -3.13 0.91 9.26
C ILE A 89 -4.64 0.74 9.18
N ASN A 90 -5.28 0.69 10.34
CA ASN A 90 -6.74 0.56 10.40
C ASN A 90 -7.37 1.89 10.02
N VAL A 91 -8.21 1.88 8.98
CA VAL A 91 -8.82 3.12 8.47
C VAL A 91 -10.19 3.41 9.08
N GLY A 92 -10.52 2.74 10.18
CA GLY A 92 -11.71 3.03 10.95
C GLY A 92 -12.93 2.24 10.50
N PHE A 93 -13.87 2.08 11.41
CA PHE A 93 -15.14 1.35 11.18
C PHE A 93 -16.18 1.78 12.15
#